data_6b01a5ec15dcc3ed08b071eba533e6a3
#
_entry.id   6b01a5ec15dcc3ed08b071eba533e6a3
#
_cell.length_a   1.000
_cell.length_b   1.000
_cell.length_c   1.000
_cell.angle_alpha   90.00
_cell.angle_beta   90.00
_cell.angle_gamma   90.00
#
_symmetry.space_group_name_H-M   'P 1'
#
loop_
_entity.id
_entity.type
_entity.pdbx_description
1 polymer ?
#
loop_
_entity_poly.entity_id
_entity_poly.type
_entity_poly.pdbx_seq_one_letter_code
_entity_poly.pdbx_strand_id
1 'polypeptide(L)' 'MVNRVNTLSIYIPKSKMEKNPVDRLMKLSHSQERSINYLVVEAIIQYLDREEKKSK' A
#
# COMPACT_ATOMS: atom_id res chain seq x y z
N MET A 1 -5.60 -3.74 25.70
CA MET A 1 -5.49 -3.69 25.06
C MET A 1 -5.54 -4.06 24.21
N VAL A 2 -5.43 -4.07 23.74
CA VAL A 2 -5.70 -4.30 22.87
C VAL A 2 -5.03 -4.60 21.98
N ASN A 3 -5.03 -5.23 21.42
CA ASN A 3 -4.44 -5.54 20.56
C ASN A 3 -4.66 -5.28 19.52
N ARG A 4 -4.26 -5.09 18.85
CA ARG A 4 -4.57 -4.71 17.96
C ARG A 4 -4.08 -5.10 16.85
N VAL A 5 -4.56 -5.79 16.24
CA VAL A 5 -4.30 -6.06 14.89
C VAL A 5 -5.16 -5.15 14.09
N ASN A 6 -4.57 -4.33 13.32
CA ASN A 6 -5.30 -3.48 12.41
C ASN A 6 -5.36 -4.16 11.07
N THR A 7 -6.56 -4.49 10.66
CA THR A 7 -6.78 -5.11 9.37
C THR A 7 -7.53 -4.15 8.48
N LEU A 8 -7.04 -3.99 7.28
CA LEU A 8 -7.65 -3.08 6.33
C LEU A 8 -7.94 -3.80 5.03
N SER A 9 -9.19 -3.83 4.64
CA SER A 9 -9.58 -4.39 3.35
C SER A 9 -9.77 -3.25 2.37
N ILE A 10 -9.14 -3.37 1.23
CA ILE A 10 -9.13 -2.30 0.25
C ILE A 10 -9.80 -2.76 -1.02
N TYR A 11 -10.72 -1.95 -1.50
CA TYR A 11 -11.38 -2.18 -2.76
C TYR A 11 -10.66 -1.40 -3.85
N ILE A 12 -10.34 -2.07 -4.94
CA ILE A 12 -9.68 -1.42 -6.06
C ILE A 12 -10.71 -1.14 -7.14
N PRO A 13 -11.07 0.13 -7.33
CA PRO A 13 -12.08 0.45 -8.35
C PRO A 13 -11.55 0.19 -9.75
N LYS A 14 -12.48 0.01 -10.66
CA LYS A 14 -12.15 -0.28 -12.03
C LYS A 14 -11.20 0.73 -12.64
N SER A 15 -11.41 1.98 -12.35
CA SER A 15 -10.58 3.03 -12.93
C SER A 15 -9.12 2.88 -12.52
N LYS A 16 -8.89 2.31 -11.34
CA LYS A 16 -7.51 2.11 -10.87
C LYS A 16 -6.94 0.80 -11.32
N MET A 17 -7.79 -0.14 -11.67
CA MET A 17 -7.32 -1.44 -12.13
C MET A 17 -6.58 -1.34 -13.45
N GLU A 18 -6.87 -0.31 -14.21
CA GLU A 18 -6.16 -0.09 -15.47
C GLU A 18 -4.68 0.12 -15.25
N LYS A 19 -4.31 0.55 -14.06
CA LYS A 19 -2.89 0.76 -13.73
C LYS A 19 -2.23 -0.51 -13.25
N ASN A 20 -2.97 -1.59 -13.18
CA ASN A 20 -2.46 -2.90 -12.77
C ASN A 20 -1.73 -2.86 -11.43
N PRO A 21 -2.39 -2.32 -10.40
CA PRO A 21 -1.68 -2.16 -9.12
C PRO A 21 -1.26 -3.48 -8.50
N VAL A 22 -2.09 -4.51 -8.61
CA VAL A 22 -1.76 -5.79 -8.00
C VAL A 22 -0.58 -6.44 -8.71
N ASP A 23 -0.61 -6.46 -10.04
CA ASP A 23 0.49 -7.03 -10.80
C ASP A 23 1.79 -6.29 -10.54
N ARG A 24 1.70 -4.98 -10.47
CA ARG A 24 2.89 -4.19 -10.24
C ARG A 24 3.45 -4.43 -8.84
N LEU A 25 2.57 -4.60 -7.87
CA LEU A 25 3.01 -4.94 -6.52
C LEU A 25 3.70 -6.28 -6.48
N MET A 26 3.14 -7.25 -7.20
CA MET A 26 3.72 -8.58 -7.21
C MET A 26 5.11 -8.57 -7.82
N LYS A 27 5.27 -7.82 -8.89
CA LYS A 27 6.59 -7.71 -9.51
C LYS A 27 7.59 -7.04 -8.57
N LEU A 28 7.14 -6.01 -7.92
CA LEU A 28 8.01 -5.29 -7.00
C LEU A 28 8.36 -6.15 -5.79
N SER A 29 7.40 -6.92 -5.33
CA SER A 29 7.61 -7.84 -4.21
C SER A 29 8.73 -8.82 -4.54
N HIS A 30 8.69 -9.35 -5.74
CA HIS A 30 9.72 -10.26 -6.21
C HIS A 30 11.07 -9.57 -6.28
N SER A 31 11.06 -8.42 -6.91
CA SER A 31 12.28 -7.67 -7.16
C SER A 31 12.97 -7.26 -5.86
N GLN A 32 12.20 -6.86 -4.86
CA GLN A 32 12.76 -6.38 -3.61
C GLN A 32 12.80 -7.46 -2.53
N GLU A 33 12.27 -8.63 -2.84
CA GLU A 33 12.22 -9.73 -1.88
C GLU A 33 11.53 -9.31 -0.59
N ARG A 34 10.41 -8.59 -0.77
CA ARG A 34 9.58 -8.15 0.34
C ARG A 34 8.16 -8.63 0.11
N SER A 35 7.44 -8.87 1.20
CA SER A 35 6.06 -9.29 1.06
C SER A 35 5.20 -8.17 0.51
N ILE A 36 4.11 -8.55 -0.14
CA ILE A 36 3.18 -7.57 -0.65
C ILE A 36 2.63 -6.72 0.48
N ASN A 37 2.34 -7.36 1.60
CA ASN A 37 1.85 -6.62 2.76
C ASN A 37 2.83 -5.54 3.19
N TYR A 38 4.11 -5.88 3.22
CA TYR A 38 5.14 -4.92 3.59
C TYR A 38 5.11 -3.71 2.65
N LEU A 39 5.05 -3.98 1.35
CA LEU A 39 5.06 -2.91 0.37
C LEU A 39 3.84 -2.02 0.47
N VAL A 40 2.68 -2.62 0.70
CA VAL A 40 1.46 -1.85 0.83
C VAL A 40 1.52 -0.93 2.04
N VAL A 41 1.97 -1.47 3.16
CA VAL A 41 2.08 -0.66 4.37
C VAL A 41 3.07 0.47 4.18
N GLU A 42 4.21 0.18 3.55
CA GLU A 42 5.20 1.20 3.26
C GLU A 42 4.62 2.30 2.38
N ALA A 43 3.88 1.89 1.37
CA ALA A 43 3.29 2.87 0.46
C ALA A 43 2.31 3.77 1.19
N ILE A 44 1.53 3.19 2.08
CA ILE A 44 0.58 3.96 2.84
C ILE A 44 1.30 5.00 3.70
N ILE A 45 2.32 4.56 4.41
CA ILE A 45 3.06 5.45 5.30
C ILE A 45 3.73 6.57 4.51
N GLN A 46 4.37 6.22 3.42
CA GLN A 46 5.06 7.22 2.61
C GLN A 46 4.09 8.22 2.02
N TYR A 47 2.95 7.74 1.57
CA TYR A 47 1.95 8.63 1.00
C TYR A 47 1.43 9.60 2.06
N LEU A 48 1.13 9.09 3.23
CA LEU A 48 0.61 9.93 4.31
C LEU A 48 1.64 10.96 4.76
N ASP A 49 2.86 10.53 4.91
CA ASP A 49 3.93 11.44 5.31
C ASP A 49 4.05 12.60 4.34
N ARG A 50 4.00 12.27 3.07
CA ARG A 50 4.12 13.30 2.03
C ARG A 50 2.94 14.26 2.06
N GLU A 51 1.74 13.71 2.19
CA GLU A 51 0.56 14.56 2.15
C GLU A 51 0.43 15.44 3.40
N GLU A 52 0.79 14.87 4.53
CA GLU A 52 0.73 15.64 5.77
C GLU A 52 1.71 16.80 5.76
N LYS A 53 2.85 16.61 5.14
CA LYS A 53 3.80 17.70 5.00
C LYS A 53 3.25 18.80 4.11
N LYS A 54 2.56 18.39 3.07
CA LYS A 54 2.01 19.37 2.14
C LYS A 54 0.89 20.18 2.76
N SER A 55 0.14 19.59 3.66
CA SER A 55 -0.99 20.29 4.21
C SER A 55 -0.63 21.34 5.23
N LYS A 56 0.63 21.51 5.51
CA LYS A 56 1.02 22.58 6.41
C LYS A 56 0.86 23.94 5.77
#